data_5958e76c4a0af1ab11ce0f0a903d1c2d
#
_entry.id   5958e76c4a0af1ab11ce0f0a903d1c2d
#
_cell.length_a   1.000
_cell.length_b   1.000
_cell.length_c   1.000
_cell.angle_alpha   90.00
_cell.angle_beta   90.00
_cell.angle_gamma   90.00
#
_symmetry.space_group_name_H-M   'P 1'
#
loop_
_entity.id
_entity.type
_entity.pdbx_description
1 polymer ?
#
loop_
_entity_poly.entity_id
_entity_poly.type
_entity_poly.pdbx_seq_one_letter_code
_entity_poly.pdbx_strand_id
1 'polypeptide(L)'
;MRVPPLPAEEWDDEVDAALRVMLPRRLRNPESASNALSTLVRHPELTKAFLTLNVHLLFRSSLPARLRELAILRVAHRRDCIYEWNHHREAALAEGITAAEIEAVRRGEATAALDQLILRAVDELDEKSNLADATWDALCAHLDEQQRMDLIFTIGTYNTLAAAFNTFGVRSEYER
;
A
#
# COMPACT_ATOMS: atom_id res chain seq x y z
N MET A 1 -2.38 20.76 -3.66
CA MET A 1 -3.18 19.57 -3.95
C MET A 1 -3.84 19.77 -5.32
N ARG A 2 -3.61 18.87 -6.29
CA ARG A 2 -4.22 18.97 -7.63
C ARG A 2 -5.63 18.41 -7.65
N VAL A 3 -5.85 17.34 -6.88
CA VAL A 3 -7.17 16.71 -6.70
C VAL A 3 -7.46 16.71 -5.19
N PRO A 4 -8.26 17.67 -4.69
CA PRO A 4 -8.60 17.74 -3.26
C PRO A 4 -9.60 16.63 -2.86
N PRO A 5 -9.74 16.32 -1.57
CA PRO A 5 -10.84 15.50 -1.08
C PRO A 5 -12.21 15.97 -1.63
N LEU A 6 -13.11 15.03 -1.83
CA LEU A 6 -14.47 15.33 -2.25
C LEU A 6 -15.17 16.16 -1.14
N PRO A 7 -15.78 17.33 -1.45
CA PRO A 7 -16.52 18.11 -0.47
C PRO A 7 -17.65 17.32 0.18
N ALA A 8 -17.94 17.60 1.44
CA ALA A 8 -18.94 16.86 2.22
C ALA A 8 -20.34 16.86 1.57
N GLU A 9 -20.70 17.97 0.95
CA GLU A 9 -21.98 18.16 0.26
C GLU A 9 -22.14 17.35 -1.03
N GLU A 10 -21.03 16.83 -1.57
CA GLU A 10 -21.00 15.98 -2.77
C GLU A 10 -20.98 14.46 -2.42
N TRP A 11 -21.01 14.11 -1.12
CA TRP A 11 -21.08 12.71 -0.71
C TRP A 11 -22.50 12.17 -0.88
N ASP A 12 -22.64 11.16 -1.70
CA ASP A 12 -23.91 10.53 -2.09
C ASP A 12 -23.88 8.99 -1.90
N ASP A 13 -24.93 8.35 -2.38
CA ASP A 13 -25.10 6.90 -2.29
C ASP A 13 -24.04 6.12 -3.13
N GLU A 14 -23.50 6.72 -4.20
CA GLU A 14 -22.45 6.10 -5.03
C GLU A 14 -21.12 6.09 -4.27
N VAL A 15 -20.79 7.17 -3.58
CA VAL A 15 -19.63 7.28 -2.69
C VAL A 15 -19.74 6.26 -1.55
N ASP A 16 -20.91 6.16 -0.88
CA ASP A 16 -21.15 5.17 0.16
C ASP A 16 -20.96 3.74 -0.38
N ALA A 17 -21.52 3.45 -1.56
CA ALA A 17 -21.40 2.14 -2.19
C ALA A 17 -19.94 1.77 -2.55
N ALA A 18 -19.13 2.75 -2.98
CA ALA A 18 -17.72 2.54 -3.26
C ALA A 18 -16.92 2.21 -1.99
N LEU A 19 -17.13 2.97 -0.94
CA LEU A 19 -16.40 2.81 0.34
C LEU A 19 -16.86 1.58 1.14
N ARG A 20 -18.05 1.07 0.91
CA ARG A 20 -18.60 -0.12 1.58
C ARG A 20 -17.73 -1.36 1.43
N VAL A 21 -16.95 -1.43 0.37
CA VAL A 21 -16.02 -2.54 0.12
C VAL A 21 -14.98 -2.63 1.24
N MET A 22 -14.54 -1.50 1.78
CA MET A 22 -13.41 -1.42 2.72
C MET A 22 -13.83 -0.91 4.12
N LEU A 23 -14.75 0.05 4.18
CA LEU A 23 -15.08 0.73 5.42
C LEU A 23 -16.41 0.29 6.04
N PRO A 24 -16.48 0.10 7.36
CA PRO A 24 -17.75 -0.05 8.06
C PRO A 24 -18.57 1.25 7.99
N ARG A 25 -19.90 1.15 8.08
CA ARG A 25 -20.83 2.27 7.89
C ARG A 25 -20.45 3.55 8.67
N ARG A 26 -20.00 3.39 9.93
CA ARG A 26 -19.63 4.52 10.79
C ARG A 26 -18.44 5.36 10.31
N LEU A 27 -17.61 4.79 9.42
CA LEU A 27 -16.41 5.44 8.86
C LEU A 27 -16.61 5.93 7.42
N ARG A 28 -17.80 5.73 6.83
CA ARG A 28 -18.12 6.17 5.47
C ARG A 28 -18.76 7.55 5.51
N ASN A 29 -17.98 8.54 5.90
CA ASN A 29 -18.37 9.95 5.96
C ASN A 29 -17.10 10.82 5.81
N PRO A 30 -17.24 12.10 5.42
CA PRO A 30 -16.12 13.00 5.17
C PRO A 30 -15.19 13.21 6.35
N GLU A 31 -15.72 13.17 7.58
CA GLU A 31 -14.94 13.44 8.80
C GLU A 31 -14.06 12.25 9.21
N SER A 32 -14.48 11.04 8.85
CA SER A 32 -13.83 9.80 9.28
C SER A 32 -12.99 9.13 8.18
N ALA A 33 -13.30 9.39 6.92
CA ALA A 33 -12.54 8.85 5.80
C ALA A 33 -11.19 9.56 5.68
N SER A 34 -10.15 8.80 5.35
CA SER A 34 -8.83 9.38 5.13
C SER A 34 -8.82 10.32 3.91
N ASN A 35 -7.82 11.21 3.86
CA ASN A 35 -7.62 12.10 2.71
C ASN A 35 -7.50 11.34 1.40
N ALA A 36 -6.83 10.17 1.41
CA ALA A 36 -6.72 9.31 0.25
C ALA A 36 -8.09 8.82 -0.23
N LEU A 37 -8.89 8.23 0.67
CA LEU A 37 -10.21 7.72 0.32
C LEU A 37 -11.14 8.86 -0.12
N SER A 38 -11.13 9.99 0.59
CA SER A 38 -11.91 11.17 0.24
C SER A 38 -11.51 11.78 -1.11
N THR A 39 -10.25 11.57 -1.53
CA THR A 39 -9.79 11.97 -2.87
C THR A 39 -10.20 10.95 -3.93
N LEU A 40 -10.01 9.66 -3.68
CA LEU A 40 -10.33 8.60 -4.64
C LEU A 40 -11.82 8.54 -4.98
N VAL A 41 -12.72 8.80 -4.01
CA VAL A 41 -14.18 8.75 -4.24
C VAL A 41 -14.72 9.82 -5.18
N ARG A 42 -13.88 10.74 -5.67
CA ARG A 42 -14.22 11.58 -6.83
C ARG A 42 -14.49 10.77 -8.10
N HIS A 43 -14.07 9.51 -8.12
CA HIS A 43 -14.42 8.53 -9.14
C HIS A 43 -14.92 7.24 -8.47
N PRO A 44 -16.20 7.17 -8.05
CA PRO A 44 -16.73 6.08 -7.22
C PRO A 44 -16.55 4.68 -7.86
N GLU A 45 -16.81 4.53 -9.15
CA GLU A 45 -16.66 3.24 -9.85
C GLU A 45 -15.21 2.75 -9.85
N LEU A 46 -14.25 3.62 -10.19
CA LEU A 46 -12.82 3.28 -10.12
C LEU A 46 -12.41 2.93 -8.69
N THR A 47 -12.84 3.73 -7.73
CA THR A 47 -12.55 3.51 -6.31
C THR A 47 -13.07 2.16 -5.84
N LYS A 48 -14.30 1.80 -6.17
CA LYS A 48 -14.89 0.48 -5.83
C LYS A 48 -14.09 -0.67 -6.42
N ALA A 49 -13.74 -0.60 -7.70
CA ALA A 49 -12.94 -1.63 -8.36
C ALA A 49 -11.56 -1.78 -7.72
N PHE A 50 -10.88 -0.66 -7.49
CA PHE A 50 -9.57 -0.60 -6.84
C PHE A 50 -9.62 -1.14 -5.40
N LEU A 51 -10.56 -0.68 -4.58
CA LEU A 51 -10.69 -1.12 -3.19
C LEU A 51 -11.01 -2.61 -3.07
N THR A 52 -11.67 -3.21 -4.07
CA THR A 52 -11.90 -4.67 -4.10
C THR A 52 -10.58 -5.44 -4.14
N LEU A 53 -9.63 -5.02 -4.99
CA LEU A 53 -8.28 -5.59 -5.03
C LEU A 53 -7.52 -5.27 -3.73
N ASN A 54 -7.54 -4.01 -3.29
CA ASN A 54 -6.77 -3.57 -2.14
C ASN A 54 -7.20 -4.26 -0.83
N VAL A 55 -8.51 -4.51 -0.67
CA VAL A 55 -9.05 -5.30 0.47
C VAL A 55 -8.53 -6.73 0.45
N HIS A 56 -8.41 -7.37 -0.74
CA HIS A 56 -7.77 -8.67 -0.82
C HIS A 56 -6.34 -8.60 -0.31
N LEU A 57 -5.53 -7.70 -0.85
CA LEU A 57 -4.11 -7.61 -0.53
C LEU A 57 -3.84 -7.27 0.95
N LEU A 58 -4.66 -6.40 1.55
CA LEU A 58 -4.48 -5.97 2.95
C LEU A 58 -5.04 -6.97 3.98
N PHE A 59 -6.19 -7.61 3.68
CA PHE A 59 -6.95 -8.32 4.71
C PHE A 59 -7.25 -9.78 4.39
N ARG A 60 -7.00 -10.25 3.16
CA ARG A 60 -7.31 -11.60 2.71
C ARG A 60 -6.14 -12.32 2.06
N SER A 61 -5.05 -11.60 1.84
CA SER A 61 -3.81 -12.16 1.30
C SER A 61 -3.23 -13.23 2.22
N SER A 62 -2.66 -14.27 1.63
CA SER A 62 -1.90 -15.30 2.34
C SER A 62 -0.45 -14.87 2.65
N LEU A 63 0.00 -13.75 2.07
CA LEU A 63 1.33 -13.19 2.36
C LEU A 63 1.37 -12.71 3.82
N PRO A 64 2.36 -13.14 4.64
CA PRO A 64 2.49 -12.68 6.01
C PRO A 64 2.49 -11.15 6.10
N ALA A 65 1.72 -10.61 7.06
CA ALA A 65 1.53 -9.17 7.22
C ALA A 65 2.85 -8.41 7.33
N ARG A 66 3.83 -8.96 8.09
CA ARG A 66 5.18 -8.39 8.18
C ARG A 66 5.84 -8.20 6.82
N LEU A 67 5.80 -9.21 5.95
CA LEU A 67 6.43 -9.14 4.62
C LEU A 67 5.69 -8.15 3.71
N ARG A 68 4.37 -8.09 3.83
CA ARG A 68 3.53 -7.11 3.13
C ARG A 68 3.93 -5.68 3.51
N GLU A 69 4.02 -5.37 4.81
CA GLU A 69 4.37 -4.02 5.26
C GLU A 69 5.79 -3.63 4.86
N LEU A 70 6.76 -4.55 4.90
CA LEU A 70 8.12 -4.31 4.40
C LEU A 70 8.12 -3.94 2.91
N ALA A 71 7.36 -4.69 2.09
CA ALA A 71 7.24 -4.42 0.66
C ALA A 71 6.61 -3.03 0.42
N ILE A 72 5.51 -2.71 1.10
CA ILE A 72 4.81 -1.43 0.96
C ILE A 72 5.70 -0.25 1.39
N LEU A 73 6.38 -0.36 2.53
CA LEU A 73 7.31 0.67 3.00
C LEU A 73 8.45 0.89 2.00
N ARG A 74 8.99 -0.19 1.41
CA ARG A 74 10.05 -0.05 0.40
C ARG A 74 9.54 0.66 -0.86
N VAL A 75 8.35 0.31 -1.35
CA VAL A 75 7.68 1.02 -2.46
C VAL A 75 7.49 2.49 -2.12
N ALA A 76 6.89 2.79 -0.96
CA ALA A 76 6.62 4.15 -0.52
C ALA A 76 7.88 5.01 -0.48
N HIS A 77 8.99 4.44 0.05
CA HIS A 77 10.29 5.14 0.07
C HIS A 77 10.84 5.37 -1.34
N ARG A 78 10.83 4.34 -2.21
CA ARG A 78 11.38 4.46 -3.56
C ARG A 78 10.60 5.43 -4.46
N ARG A 79 9.31 5.62 -4.16
CA ARG A 79 8.40 6.52 -4.88
C ARG A 79 8.23 7.88 -4.21
N ASP A 80 8.96 8.16 -3.12
CA ASP A 80 8.81 9.38 -2.32
C ASP A 80 7.33 9.65 -1.95
N CYS A 81 6.56 8.58 -1.67
CA CYS A 81 5.16 8.69 -1.29
C CYS A 81 5.04 8.82 0.24
N ILE A 82 5.06 10.07 0.72
CA ILE A 82 4.99 10.38 2.15
C ILE A 82 3.67 9.88 2.76
N TYR A 83 2.56 9.94 2.00
CA TYR A 83 1.27 9.45 2.45
C TYR A 83 1.33 7.96 2.83
N GLU A 84 1.78 7.11 1.91
CA GLU A 84 1.89 5.67 2.14
C GLU A 84 2.91 5.34 3.21
N TRP A 85 4.06 6.03 3.20
CA TRP A 85 5.08 5.84 4.22
C TRP A 85 4.54 6.06 5.63
N ASN A 86 3.83 7.15 5.88
CA ASN A 86 3.32 7.49 7.20
C ASN A 86 2.27 6.47 7.68
N HIS A 87 1.33 6.10 6.80
CA HIS A 87 0.28 5.15 7.15
C HIS A 87 0.82 3.73 7.38
N HIS A 88 1.71 3.25 6.51
CA HIS A 88 2.27 1.90 6.62
C HIS A 88 3.38 1.78 7.66
N ARG A 89 3.99 2.88 8.06
CA ARG A 89 4.89 2.90 9.24
C ARG A 89 4.14 2.50 10.51
N GLU A 90 2.95 3.04 10.73
CA GLU A 90 2.13 2.69 11.90
C GLU A 90 1.63 1.22 11.82
N ALA A 91 1.21 0.78 10.63
CA ALA A 91 0.83 -0.62 10.40
C ALA A 91 2.01 -1.58 10.65
N ALA A 92 3.20 -1.25 10.17
CA ALA A 92 4.41 -2.03 10.37
C ALA A 92 4.80 -2.16 11.85
N LEU A 93 4.71 -1.07 12.61
CA LEU A 93 4.92 -1.10 14.07
C LEU A 93 3.92 -2.02 14.76
N ALA A 94 2.65 -2.01 14.35
CA ALA A 94 1.62 -2.91 14.89
C ALA A 94 1.90 -4.39 14.56
N GLU A 95 2.55 -4.69 13.44
CA GLU A 95 3.02 -6.03 13.06
C GLU A 95 4.37 -6.42 13.68
N GLY A 96 4.88 -5.60 14.61
CA GLY A 96 6.10 -5.88 15.37
C GLY A 96 7.40 -5.55 14.62
N ILE A 97 7.35 -4.83 13.51
CA ILE A 97 8.55 -4.30 12.85
C ILE A 97 9.05 -3.11 13.67
N THR A 98 10.27 -3.16 14.13
CA THR A 98 10.84 -2.10 14.98
C THR A 98 11.13 -0.83 14.17
N ALA A 99 11.19 0.31 14.87
CA ALA A 99 11.55 1.58 14.23
C ALA A 99 12.94 1.53 13.55
N ALA A 100 13.88 0.76 14.12
CA ALA A 100 15.22 0.58 13.53
C ALA A 100 15.15 -0.22 12.21
N GLU A 101 14.32 -1.26 12.14
CA GLU A 101 14.09 -2.02 10.91
C GLU A 101 13.40 -1.17 9.85
N ILE A 102 12.40 -0.36 10.23
CA ILE A 102 11.72 0.57 9.32
C ILE A 102 12.72 1.56 8.69
N GLU A 103 13.63 2.12 9.50
CA GLU A 103 14.69 3.00 8.98
C GLU A 103 15.71 2.25 8.10
N ALA A 104 15.97 0.95 8.38
CA ALA A 104 16.82 0.13 7.51
C ALA A 104 16.16 -0.12 6.13
N VAL A 105 14.83 -0.24 6.06
CA VAL A 105 14.08 -0.35 4.79
C VAL A 105 14.38 0.82 3.85
N ARG A 106 14.57 2.05 4.36
CA ARG A 106 14.98 3.20 3.53
C ARG A 106 16.28 2.94 2.79
N ARG A 107 17.24 2.29 3.43
CA ARG A 107 18.54 1.95 2.84
C ARG A 107 18.51 0.66 2.00
N GLY A 108 17.37 -0.04 1.96
CA GLY A 108 17.25 -1.34 1.30
C GLY A 108 17.92 -2.46 2.10
N GLU A 109 17.98 -2.31 3.42
CA GLU A 109 18.66 -3.23 4.32
C GLU A 109 17.68 -3.93 5.25
N ALA A 110 17.85 -5.23 5.46
CA ALA A 110 17.16 -5.99 6.49
C ALA A 110 18.09 -7.06 7.06
N THR A 111 17.93 -7.38 8.35
CA THR A 111 18.78 -8.38 9.03
C THR A 111 18.35 -9.80 8.70
N ALA A 112 17.04 -10.07 8.62
CA ALA A 112 16.54 -11.40 8.25
C ALA A 112 16.66 -11.63 6.74
N ALA A 113 17.13 -12.81 6.35
CA ALA A 113 17.37 -13.15 4.94
C ALA A 113 16.10 -13.04 4.08
N LEU A 114 14.93 -13.46 4.62
CA LEU A 114 13.66 -13.35 3.90
C LEU A 114 13.21 -11.90 3.76
N ASP A 115 13.34 -11.09 4.80
CA ASP A 115 13.01 -9.66 4.74
C ASP A 115 13.89 -8.96 3.68
N GLN A 116 15.19 -9.25 3.65
CA GLN A 116 16.12 -8.72 2.64
C GLN A 116 15.72 -9.14 1.23
N LEU A 117 15.24 -10.38 1.06
CA LEU A 117 14.75 -10.87 -0.22
C LEU A 117 13.49 -10.12 -0.69
N ILE A 118 12.58 -9.79 0.23
CA ILE A 118 11.41 -8.96 -0.08
C ILE A 118 11.82 -7.57 -0.56
N LEU A 119 12.76 -6.89 0.12
CA LEU A 119 13.25 -5.58 -0.30
C LEU A 119 13.89 -5.63 -1.68
N ARG A 120 14.68 -6.67 -1.96
CA ARG A 120 15.27 -6.90 -3.28
C ARG A 120 14.22 -7.09 -4.36
N ALA A 121 13.17 -7.88 -4.08
CA ALA A 121 12.07 -8.09 -5.04
C ALA A 121 11.38 -6.77 -5.39
N VAL A 122 11.16 -5.88 -4.42
CA VAL A 122 10.63 -4.53 -4.67
C VAL A 122 11.56 -3.75 -5.58
N ASP A 123 12.86 -3.73 -5.28
CA ASP A 123 13.85 -2.96 -6.05
C ASP A 123 13.94 -3.45 -7.51
N GLU A 124 13.97 -4.77 -7.72
CA GLU A 124 14.03 -5.36 -9.07
C GLU A 124 12.75 -5.05 -9.88
N LEU A 125 11.56 -5.18 -9.27
CA LEU A 125 10.29 -4.85 -9.93
C LEU A 125 10.19 -3.35 -10.25
N ASP A 126 10.70 -2.51 -9.35
CA ASP A 126 10.73 -1.07 -9.55
C ASP A 126 11.64 -0.65 -10.72
N GLU A 127 12.79 -1.29 -10.85
CA GLU A 127 13.81 -0.96 -11.85
C GLU A 127 13.55 -1.61 -13.21
N LYS A 128 13.05 -2.85 -13.23
CA LYS A 128 13.02 -3.70 -14.44
C LYS A 128 11.64 -4.23 -14.78
N SER A 129 10.63 -4.02 -13.91
CA SER A 129 9.30 -4.64 -14.02
C SER A 129 9.36 -6.18 -14.13
N ASN A 130 10.43 -6.79 -13.61
CA ASN A 130 10.66 -8.23 -13.62
C ASN A 130 11.61 -8.61 -12.48
N LEU A 131 11.51 -9.85 -12.00
CA LEU A 131 12.44 -10.44 -11.04
C LEU A 131 13.55 -11.18 -11.78
N ALA A 132 14.78 -11.14 -11.27
CA ALA A 132 15.84 -12.03 -11.70
C ALA A 132 15.51 -13.48 -11.31
N ASP A 133 15.94 -14.46 -12.12
CA ASP A 133 15.67 -15.88 -11.85
C ASP A 133 16.16 -16.28 -10.45
N ALA A 134 17.34 -15.81 -10.02
CA ALA A 134 17.86 -16.09 -8.69
C ALA A 134 16.98 -15.53 -7.56
N THR A 135 16.35 -14.36 -7.75
CA THR A 135 15.40 -13.79 -6.77
C THR A 135 14.11 -14.58 -6.76
N TRP A 136 13.59 -14.95 -7.94
CA TRP A 136 12.41 -15.78 -8.07
C TRP A 136 12.60 -17.16 -7.41
N ASP A 137 13.71 -17.86 -7.69
CA ASP A 137 14.01 -19.16 -7.11
C ASP A 137 14.15 -19.08 -5.59
N ALA A 138 14.78 -18.03 -5.08
CA ALA A 138 14.90 -17.81 -3.64
C ALA A 138 13.52 -17.57 -3.00
N LEU A 139 12.62 -16.81 -3.63
CA LEU A 139 11.24 -16.64 -3.16
C LEU A 139 10.48 -17.95 -3.15
N CYS A 140 10.66 -18.82 -4.15
CA CYS A 140 10.05 -20.14 -4.22
C CYS A 140 10.43 -21.05 -3.04
N ALA A 141 11.60 -20.85 -2.45
CA ALA A 141 12.04 -21.62 -1.29
C ALA A 141 11.34 -21.21 0.02
N HIS A 142 10.71 -20.02 0.08
CA HIS A 142 10.13 -19.46 1.30
C HIS A 142 8.64 -19.17 1.21
N LEU A 143 8.13 -18.91 0.01
CA LEU A 143 6.73 -18.51 -0.24
C LEU A 143 6.07 -19.49 -1.20
N ASP A 144 4.83 -19.84 -0.93
CA ASP A 144 4.01 -20.60 -1.89
C ASP A 144 3.61 -19.73 -3.11
N GLU A 145 2.94 -20.34 -4.08
CA GLU A 145 2.56 -19.66 -5.31
C GLU A 145 1.62 -18.48 -5.06
N GLN A 146 0.63 -18.64 -4.18
CA GLN A 146 -0.33 -17.57 -3.87
C GLN A 146 0.36 -16.41 -3.16
N GLN A 147 1.25 -16.70 -2.23
CA GLN A 147 2.03 -15.67 -1.52
C GLN A 147 2.93 -14.88 -2.47
N ARG A 148 3.57 -15.54 -3.43
CA ARG A 148 4.36 -14.84 -4.46
C ARG A 148 3.49 -13.97 -5.36
N MET A 149 2.31 -14.44 -5.77
CA MET A 149 1.35 -13.64 -6.52
C MET A 149 0.91 -12.42 -5.70
N ASP A 150 0.51 -12.61 -4.46
CA ASP A 150 0.10 -11.53 -3.57
C ASP A 150 1.22 -10.50 -3.37
N LEU A 151 2.48 -10.94 -3.24
CA LEU A 151 3.64 -10.05 -3.14
C LEU A 151 3.78 -9.15 -4.38
N ILE A 152 3.76 -9.75 -5.58
CA ILE A 152 3.91 -9.00 -6.83
C ILE A 152 2.75 -8.01 -7.02
N PHE A 153 1.51 -8.46 -6.77
CA PHE A 153 0.33 -7.59 -6.86
C PHE A 153 0.35 -6.49 -5.78
N THR A 154 0.83 -6.76 -4.58
CA THR A 154 1.03 -5.74 -3.54
C THR A 154 1.99 -4.66 -4.02
N ILE A 155 3.18 -5.05 -4.52
CA ILE A 155 4.18 -4.10 -5.02
C ILE A 155 3.60 -3.26 -6.17
N GLY A 156 2.95 -3.89 -7.15
CA GLY A 156 2.34 -3.20 -8.29
C GLY A 156 1.23 -2.24 -7.88
N THR A 157 0.35 -2.67 -6.96
CA THR A 157 -0.76 -1.86 -6.46
C THR A 157 -0.28 -0.62 -5.74
N TYR A 158 0.73 -0.76 -4.87
CA TYR A 158 1.29 0.37 -4.12
C TYR A 158 2.14 1.30 -5.00
N ASN A 159 2.79 0.80 -6.05
CA ASN A 159 3.38 1.65 -7.08
C ASN A 159 2.31 2.52 -7.78
N THR A 160 1.15 1.94 -8.08
CA THR A 160 0.02 2.67 -8.70
C THR A 160 -0.53 3.72 -7.75
N LEU A 161 -0.73 3.38 -6.47
CA LEU A 161 -1.19 4.32 -5.45
C LEU A 161 -0.20 5.47 -5.24
N ALA A 162 1.10 5.17 -5.12
CA ALA A 162 2.12 6.18 -4.96
C ALA A 162 2.11 7.18 -6.14
N ALA A 163 1.99 6.68 -7.39
CA ALA A 163 1.88 7.54 -8.57
C ALA A 163 0.62 8.42 -8.51
N ALA A 164 -0.52 7.86 -8.09
CA ALA A 164 -1.77 8.60 -7.94
C ALA A 164 -1.67 9.66 -6.82
N PHE A 165 -1.25 9.27 -5.63
CA PHE A 165 -1.21 10.15 -4.46
C PHE A 165 -0.20 11.29 -4.64
N ASN A 166 0.99 11.01 -5.17
CA ASN A 166 1.97 12.04 -5.50
C ASN A 166 1.44 13.00 -6.58
N THR A 167 0.80 12.46 -7.63
CA THR A 167 0.25 13.29 -8.73
C THR A 167 -0.90 14.15 -8.27
N PHE A 168 -1.84 13.59 -7.48
CA PHE A 168 -2.99 14.32 -6.95
C PHE A 168 -2.58 15.28 -5.83
N GLY A 169 -1.43 15.05 -5.20
CA GLY A 169 -0.93 15.82 -4.06
C GLY A 169 -1.70 15.50 -2.79
N VAL A 170 -2.03 14.23 -2.57
CA VAL A 170 -2.69 13.77 -1.34
C VAL A 170 -1.76 14.00 -0.16
N ARG A 171 -2.26 14.67 0.88
CA ARG A 171 -1.49 14.96 2.11
C ARG A 171 -1.81 13.94 3.18
N SER A 172 -0.79 13.54 3.91
CA SER A 172 -0.96 12.69 5.09
C SER A 172 -1.62 13.48 6.22
N GLU A 173 -2.52 12.86 6.96
CA GLU A 173 -3.14 13.40 8.17
C GLU A 173 -2.13 13.62 9.29
N TYR A 174 -0.97 13.00 9.19
CA TYR A 174 0.15 13.14 10.13
C TYR A 174 1.05 14.36 9.84
N GLU A 175 0.85 15.04 8.71
CA GLU A 175 1.55 16.29 8.36
C GLU A 175 0.78 17.50 8.95
N ARG A 176 1.11 17.84 10.18
CA ARG A 176 0.65 19.09 10.82
C ARG A 176 1.81 20.02 11.06
#